data_a809057f80cd86b946194ad1a01dae92
#
_entry.id   a809057f80cd86b946194ad1a01dae92
#
_cell.length_a   1.000
_cell.length_b   1.000
_cell.length_c   1.000
_cell.angle_alpha   90.00
_cell.angle_beta   90.00
_cell.angle_gamma   90.00
#
_symmetry.space_group_name_H-M   'P 1'
#
loop_
_entity.id
_entity.type
_entity.pdbx_description
1 polymer ?
#
loop_
_entity_poly.entity_id
_entity_poly.type
_entity_poly.pdbx_seq_one_letter_code
_entity_poly.pdbx_strand_id
1 'polypeptide(L)'
;SKPLGLTYEPNEGLIEAETAEEPETSFKSETPMLKGSLENIAYSIESIEPSTDKIKIDPTTGVLSVDKHHGFEIGQEYVISVKVANKYATDGVSFNNVYTLKVVNRIVPVANFSYPANVEIYESSPLKVTPDEGLEGDGITFTLKDDLGQQLSVDKNGVVSAKKGHTIPNGDYIITVTASNTKNSKEASFNLKVKNNPNKFSFIRYGNNIGVDAESNANQFRITVDKAANATTILSKFTIPAPTTDITGKNVRWSIRNGRNCDKLEIDENGKISFTN
;
A
#
# COMPACT_ATOMS: atom_id res chain seq x y z
N SER A 1 12.60 -16.20 -18.41
CA SER A 1 12.72 -17.01 -17.19
C SER A 1 11.59 -18.03 -17.09
N LYS A 2 11.83 -19.14 -16.36
CA LYS A 2 10.79 -20.09 -16.02
C LYS A 2 9.67 -19.42 -15.18
N PRO A 3 8.48 -20.03 -15.05
CA PRO A 3 7.46 -19.54 -14.14
C PRO A 3 7.97 -19.48 -12.69
N LEU A 4 7.85 -18.32 -12.04
CA LEU A 4 8.36 -18.06 -10.69
C LEU A 4 7.24 -17.75 -9.70
N GLY A 5 6.06 -17.40 -10.18
CA GLY A 5 4.88 -17.11 -9.36
C GLY A 5 3.65 -16.97 -10.23
N LEU A 6 2.52 -17.43 -9.72
CA LEU A 6 1.21 -17.30 -10.34
C LEU A 6 0.22 -16.75 -9.32
N THR A 7 -0.45 -15.67 -9.68
CA THR A 7 -1.39 -14.99 -8.77
C THR A 7 -2.69 -14.70 -9.51
N TYR A 8 -3.80 -15.19 -8.96
CA TYR A 8 -5.14 -14.73 -9.31
C TYR A 8 -5.55 -13.61 -8.35
N GLU A 9 -6.06 -12.51 -8.88
CA GLU A 9 -6.53 -11.37 -8.09
C GLU A 9 -7.96 -10.99 -8.54
N PRO A 10 -9.01 -11.32 -7.76
CA PRO A 10 -8.98 -12.08 -6.51
C PRO A 10 -8.65 -13.57 -6.70
N ASN A 11 -8.18 -14.22 -5.63
CA ASN A 11 -7.87 -15.65 -5.61
C ASN A 11 -9.02 -16.52 -5.07
N GLU A 12 -10.17 -15.93 -4.86
CA GLU A 12 -11.42 -16.59 -4.51
C GLU A 12 -12.54 -16.14 -5.45
N GLY A 13 -13.42 -17.06 -5.79
CA GLY A 13 -14.60 -16.78 -6.59
C GLY A 13 -15.83 -17.48 -6.07
N LEU A 14 -16.99 -17.00 -6.50
CA LEU A 14 -18.28 -17.55 -6.15
C LEU A 14 -19.00 -18.03 -7.41
N ILE A 15 -19.63 -19.19 -7.33
CA ILE A 15 -20.57 -19.69 -8.33
C ILE A 15 -21.91 -19.99 -7.67
N GLU A 16 -23.00 -19.58 -8.29
CA GLU A 16 -24.33 -19.91 -7.79
C GLU A 16 -24.68 -21.35 -8.15
N ALA A 17 -25.26 -22.07 -7.20
CA ALA A 17 -25.85 -23.39 -7.49
C ALA A 17 -26.99 -23.24 -8.48
N GLU A 18 -27.14 -24.24 -9.35
CA GLU A 18 -28.29 -24.33 -10.27
C GLU A 18 -29.53 -24.82 -9.51
N THR A 19 -30.64 -24.10 -9.70
CA THR A 19 -31.92 -24.37 -9.05
C THR A 19 -33.04 -24.38 -10.11
N ALA A 20 -34.28 -24.68 -9.67
CA ALA A 20 -35.43 -24.61 -10.59
C ALA A 20 -35.69 -23.19 -11.14
N GLU A 21 -35.39 -22.16 -10.34
CA GLU A 21 -35.52 -20.73 -10.69
C GLU A 21 -34.35 -20.24 -11.53
N GLU A 22 -33.16 -20.77 -11.30
CA GLU A 22 -31.92 -20.46 -12.01
C GLU A 22 -31.22 -21.75 -12.46
N PRO A 23 -31.72 -22.35 -13.57
CA PRO A 23 -31.25 -23.67 -14.00
C PRO A 23 -29.88 -23.66 -14.70
N GLU A 24 -29.38 -22.48 -15.03
CA GLU A 24 -28.15 -22.31 -15.79
C GLU A 24 -27.28 -21.24 -15.14
N THR A 25 -26.23 -21.65 -14.42
CA THR A 25 -25.23 -20.76 -13.86
C THR A 25 -23.85 -21.12 -14.36
N SER A 26 -22.98 -20.15 -14.46
CA SER A 26 -21.60 -20.31 -14.94
C SER A 26 -20.64 -19.45 -14.16
N PHE A 27 -19.35 -19.64 -14.43
CA PHE A 27 -18.29 -18.90 -13.73
C PHE A 27 -17.10 -18.67 -14.65
N LYS A 28 -16.45 -17.52 -14.50
CA LYS A 28 -15.12 -17.21 -15.03
C LYS A 28 -14.30 -16.47 -14.00
N SER A 29 -13.03 -16.87 -13.85
CA SER A 29 -12.06 -16.11 -13.06
C SER A 29 -11.52 -14.91 -13.84
N GLU A 30 -10.83 -14.01 -13.12
CA GLU A 30 -9.93 -13.06 -13.76
C GLU A 30 -8.71 -13.78 -14.38
N THR A 31 -8.05 -13.11 -15.32
CA THR A 31 -6.79 -13.60 -15.88
C THR A 31 -5.70 -13.52 -14.81
N PRO A 32 -4.97 -14.60 -14.56
CA PRO A 32 -3.90 -14.57 -13.56
C PRO A 32 -2.69 -13.76 -14.02
N MET A 33 -1.94 -13.25 -13.06
CA MET A 33 -0.63 -12.67 -13.30
C MET A 33 0.46 -13.72 -13.14
N LEU A 34 1.31 -13.85 -14.15
CA LEU A 34 2.47 -14.73 -14.12
C LEU A 34 3.76 -13.91 -13.95
N LYS A 35 4.56 -14.28 -12.96
CA LYS A 35 5.94 -13.83 -12.86
C LYS A 35 6.83 -14.82 -13.63
N GLY A 36 7.26 -14.43 -14.82
CA GLY A 36 8.04 -15.28 -15.72
C GLY A 36 7.82 -14.89 -17.17
N SER A 37 8.42 -15.65 -18.09
CA SER A 37 8.24 -15.44 -19.53
C SER A 37 6.89 -15.98 -19.99
N LEU A 38 6.24 -15.24 -20.88
CA LEU A 38 5.00 -15.67 -21.55
C LEU A 38 5.27 -16.42 -22.86
N GLU A 39 6.54 -16.61 -23.23
CA GLU A 39 6.92 -17.28 -24.47
C GLU A 39 6.60 -18.78 -24.40
N ASN A 40 5.77 -19.25 -25.33
CA ASN A 40 5.24 -20.63 -25.37
C ASN A 40 4.50 -21.02 -24.08
N ILE A 41 3.71 -20.08 -23.55
CA ILE A 41 2.92 -20.29 -22.33
C ILE A 41 1.87 -21.38 -22.52
N ALA A 42 1.70 -22.23 -21.52
CA ALA A 42 0.62 -23.21 -21.43
C ALA A 42 0.19 -23.39 -19.98
N TYR A 43 -1.08 -23.17 -19.71
CA TYR A 43 -1.71 -23.40 -18.41
C TYR A 43 -2.46 -24.72 -18.42
N SER A 44 -2.40 -25.45 -17.33
CA SER A 44 -3.18 -26.66 -17.10
C SER A 44 -3.56 -26.80 -15.63
N ILE A 45 -4.64 -27.53 -15.37
CA ILE A 45 -5.02 -27.85 -13.98
C ILE A 45 -4.09 -28.96 -13.46
N GLU A 46 -3.41 -28.69 -12.35
CA GLU A 46 -2.60 -29.70 -11.66
C GLU A 46 -3.48 -30.60 -10.81
N SER A 47 -4.36 -30.01 -10.00
CA SER A 47 -5.32 -30.73 -9.15
C SER A 47 -6.48 -29.84 -8.74
N ILE A 48 -7.60 -30.48 -8.41
CA ILE A 48 -8.79 -29.84 -7.81
C ILE A 48 -9.22 -30.71 -6.65
N GLU A 49 -9.37 -30.12 -5.46
CA GLU A 49 -9.85 -30.78 -4.26
C GLU A 49 -11.14 -30.11 -3.72
N PRO A 50 -12.24 -30.84 -3.56
CA PRO A 50 -12.48 -32.19 -4.05
C PRO A 50 -12.46 -32.27 -5.58
N SER A 51 -12.18 -33.46 -6.10
CA SER A 51 -12.04 -33.69 -7.54
C SER A 51 -13.35 -33.40 -8.30
N THR A 52 -13.24 -32.76 -9.45
CA THR A 52 -14.33 -32.52 -10.40
C THR A 52 -13.78 -32.34 -11.81
N ASP A 53 -14.54 -32.72 -12.82
CA ASP A 53 -14.25 -32.47 -14.24
C ASP A 53 -14.94 -31.23 -14.80
N LYS A 54 -15.67 -30.50 -13.95
CA LYS A 54 -16.48 -29.34 -14.34
C LYS A 54 -15.73 -28.00 -14.33
N ILE A 55 -14.58 -27.94 -13.67
CA ILE A 55 -13.72 -26.76 -13.68
C ILE A 55 -12.68 -26.92 -14.78
N LYS A 56 -12.59 -25.91 -15.65
CA LYS A 56 -11.71 -25.88 -16.81
C LYS A 56 -10.74 -24.71 -16.70
N ILE A 57 -9.64 -24.76 -17.44
CA ILE A 57 -8.68 -23.69 -17.57
C ILE A 57 -8.40 -23.42 -19.05
N ASP A 58 -8.37 -22.15 -19.43
CA ASP A 58 -7.91 -21.77 -20.75
C ASP A 58 -6.38 -21.93 -20.82
N PRO A 59 -5.86 -22.76 -21.76
CA PRO A 59 -4.45 -23.06 -21.80
C PRO A 59 -3.56 -21.87 -22.19
N THR A 60 -4.13 -20.83 -22.77
CA THR A 60 -3.38 -19.64 -23.22
C THR A 60 -3.45 -18.50 -22.19
N THR A 61 -4.60 -18.30 -21.57
CA THR A 61 -4.84 -17.16 -20.68
C THR A 61 -4.76 -17.53 -19.20
N GLY A 62 -4.92 -18.82 -18.85
CA GLY A 62 -5.01 -19.27 -17.47
C GLY A 62 -6.35 -18.97 -16.78
N VAL A 63 -7.35 -18.48 -17.53
CA VAL A 63 -8.68 -18.20 -16.97
C VAL A 63 -9.36 -19.51 -16.60
N LEU A 64 -9.80 -19.60 -15.35
CA LEU A 64 -10.60 -20.70 -14.83
C LEU A 64 -12.08 -20.48 -15.18
N SER A 65 -12.79 -21.53 -15.53
CA SER A 65 -14.20 -21.43 -15.91
C SER A 65 -14.99 -22.67 -15.52
N VAL A 66 -16.28 -22.46 -15.35
CA VAL A 66 -17.29 -23.52 -15.16
C VAL A 66 -18.45 -23.22 -16.08
N ASP A 67 -18.79 -24.16 -16.97
CA ASP A 67 -19.94 -24.04 -17.85
C ASP A 67 -21.23 -24.30 -17.08
N LYS A 68 -22.36 -23.85 -17.62
CA LYS A 68 -23.69 -24.20 -17.13
C LYS A 68 -23.90 -25.73 -17.08
N HIS A 69 -24.84 -26.16 -16.28
CA HIS A 69 -25.15 -27.58 -16.01
C HIS A 69 -24.05 -28.31 -15.26
N HIS A 70 -23.35 -27.60 -14.35
CA HIS A 70 -22.27 -28.16 -13.53
C HIS A 70 -22.78 -29.05 -12.38
N GLY A 71 -24.00 -28.80 -11.88
CA GLY A 71 -24.60 -29.59 -10.80
C GLY A 71 -23.91 -29.43 -9.44
N PHE A 72 -23.18 -28.37 -9.22
CA PHE A 72 -22.52 -28.10 -7.95
C PHE A 72 -23.54 -27.84 -6.84
N GLU A 73 -23.24 -28.35 -5.64
CA GLU A 73 -24.09 -28.20 -4.45
C GLU A 73 -23.64 -27.03 -3.58
N ILE A 74 -24.63 -26.33 -3.00
CA ILE A 74 -24.40 -25.21 -2.07
C ILE A 74 -23.48 -25.68 -0.92
N GLY A 75 -22.48 -24.85 -0.60
CA GLY A 75 -21.52 -25.10 0.46
C GLY A 75 -20.28 -25.88 0.03
N GLN A 76 -20.24 -26.40 -1.20
CA GLN A 76 -19.00 -26.98 -1.73
C GLN A 76 -17.93 -25.89 -1.94
N GLU A 77 -16.68 -26.25 -1.68
CA GLU A 77 -15.50 -25.44 -1.97
C GLU A 77 -14.51 -26.28 -2.78
N TYR A 78 -14.00 -25.71 -3.86
CA TYR A 78 -13.00 -26.35 -4.71
C TYR A 78 -11.70 -25.57 -4.62
N VAL A 79 -10.62 -26.24 -4.20
CA VAL A 79 -9.27 -25.66 -4.15
C VAL A 79 -8.51 -26.13 -5.37
N ILE A 80 -7.98 -25.19 -6.15
CA ILE A 80 -7.41 -25.41 -7.46
C ILE A 80 -5.92 -25.14 -7.44
N SER A 81 -5.14 -26.10 -7.93
CA SER A 81 -3.71 -25.98 -8.21
C SER A 81 -3.48 -25.98 -9.73
N VAL A 82 -2.59 -25.13 -10.18
CA VAL A 82 -2.35 -24.88 -11.62
C VAL A 82 -0.89 -25.17 -11.95
N LYS A 83 -0.67 -25.85 -13.07
CA LYS A 83 0.64 -26.04 -13.66
C LYS A 83 0.83 -25.07 -14.84
N VAL A 84 1.98 -24.41 -14.89
CA VAL A 84 2.32 -23.47 -15.95
C VAL A 84 3.63 -23.91 -16.62
N ALA A 85 3.58 -24.18 -17.91
CA ALA A 85 4.75 -24.45 -18.74
C ALA A 85 5.08 -23.22 -19.59
N ASN A 86 6.35 -23.05 -19.92
CA ASN A 86 6.81 -22.06 -20.91
C ASN A 86 8.10 -22.54 -21.59
N LYS A 87 8.67 -21.74 -22.47
CA LYS A 87 9.93 -22.05 -23.18
C LYS A 87 11.08 -22.48 -22.25
N TYR A 88 11.10 -22.00 -21.00
CA TYR A 88 12.20 -22.26 -20.05
C TYR A 88 11.88 -23.35 -19.03
N ALA A 89 10.67 -23.88 -19.03
CA ALA A 89 10.20 -24.96 -18.18
C ALA A 89 9.10 -25.73 -18.94
N THR A 90 9.50 -26.58 -19.87
CA THR A 90 8.59 -27.32 -20.76
C THR A 90 7.76 -28.36 -20.00
N ASP A 91 8.31 -28.93 -18.93
CA ASP A 91 7.59 -29.89 -18.05
C ASP A 91 6.60 -29.18 -17.10
N GLY A 92 6.67 -27.84 -17.06
CA GLY A 92 5.82 -27.01 -16.22
C GLY A 92 6.31 -26.87 -14.79
N VAL A 93 5.77 -25.83 -14.12
CA VAL A 93 5.95 -25.55 -12.69
C VAL A 93 4.57 -25.54 -12.05
N SER A 94 4.42 -26.29 -10.95
CA SER A 94 3.16 -26.37 -10.22
C SER A 94 3.04 -25.27 -9.18
N PHE A 95 1.86 -24.63 -9.15
CA PHE A 95 1.48 -23.63 -8.17
C PHE A 95 0.28 -24.15 -7.39
N ASN A 96 0.50 -24.50 -6.13
CA ASN A 96 -0.50 -25.15 -5.29
C ASN A 96 -1.49 -24.14 -4.70
N ASN A 97 -2.77 -24.53 -4.64
CA ASN A 97 -3.83 -23.82 -3.94
C ASN A 97 -3.91 -22.33 -4.35
N VAL A 98 -3.83 -22.06 -5.64
CA VAL A 98 -3.81 -20.69 -6.17
C VAL A 98 -5.18 -20.05 -6.29
N TYR A 99 -6.25 -20.86 -6.24
CA TYR A 99 -7.62 -20.39 -6.37
C TYR A 99 -8.60 -21.24 -5.59
N THR A 100 -9.60 -20.62 -4.96
CA THR A 100 -10.71 -21.29 -4.28
C THR A 100 -12.03 -20.85 -4.89
N LEU A 101 -12.83 -21.79 -5.37
CA LEU A 101 -14.18 -21.55 -5.89
C LEU A 101 -15.20 -22.07 -4.88
N LYS A 102 -16.11 -21.20 -4.42
CA LYS A 102 -17.16 -21.50 -3.44
C LYS A 102 -18.53 -21.53 -4.11
N VAL A 103 -19.34 -22.52 -3.79
CA VAL A 103 -20.71 -22.67 -4.30
C VAL A 103 -21.68 -22.07 -3.29
N VAL A 104 -22.43 -21.07 -3.72
CA VAL A 104 -23.43 -20.37 -2.91
C VAL A 104 -24.83 -20.52 -3.52
N ASN A 105 -25.85 -20.24 -2.71
CA ASN A 105 -27.22 -20.23 -3.25
C ASN A 105 -27.42 -19.10 -4.23
N ARG A 106 -27.16 -17.87 -3.76
CA ARG A 106 -27.21 -16.64 -4.58
C ARG A 106 -26.11 -15.70 -4.14
N ILE A 107 -25.52 -15.01 -5.09
CA ILE A 107 -24.56 -13.94 -4.85
C ILE A 107 -25.36 -12.69 -4.50
N VAL A 108 -25.11 -12.13 -3.31
CA VAL A 108 -25.76 -10.89 -2.87
C VAL A 108 -25.18 -9.73 -3.67
N PRO A 109 -26.02 -8.91 -4.34
CA PRO A 109 -25.56 -7.72 -5.05
C PRO A 109 -24.94 -6.69 -4.11
N VAL A 110 -24.07 -5.85 -4.65
CA VAL A 110 -23.53 -4.69 -3.91
C VAL A 110 -24.64 -3.70 -3.59
N ALA A 111 -24.78 -3.34 -2.32
CA ALA A 111 -25.74 -2.35 -1.82
C ALA A 111 -25.15 -1.57 -0.65
N ASN A 112 -25.70 -0.38 -0.37
CA ASN A 112 -25.35 0.47 0.77
C ASN A 112 -23.84 0.81 0.80
N PHE A 113 -23.28 1.10 -0.36
CA PHE A 113 -21.88 1.47 -0.50
C PHE A 113 -21.70 2.97 -0.37
N SER A 114 -21.02 3.42 0.68
CA SER A 114 -20.69 4.83 0.92
C SER A 114 -19.41 4.96 1.74
N TYR A 115 -18.86 6.16 1.75
CA TYR A 115 -17.74 6.60 2.59
C TYR A 115 -18.13 7.81 3.42
N PRO A 116 -17.40 8.14 4.50
CA PRO A 116 -17.50 9.44 5.15
C PRO A 116 -17.38 10.56 4.11
N ALA A 117 -18.31 11.53 4.14
CA ALA A 117 -18.44 12.51 3.06
C ALA A 117 -17.20 13.41 2.87
N ASN A 118 -16.55 13.78 3.98
CA ASN A 118 -15.42 14.69 3.98
C ASN A 118 -14.29 14.16 4.83
N VAL A 119 -13.09 14.14 4.27
CA VAL A 119 -11.86 13.68 4.90
C VAL A 119 -10.80 14.75 4.73
N GLU A 120 -10.10 15.10 5.80
CA GLU A 120 -9.02 16.07 5.77
C GLU A 120 -7.73 15.44 6.26
N ILE A 121 -6.64 15.71 5.57
CA ILE A 121 -5.28 15.32 5.97
C ILE A 121 -4.31 16.48 5.75
N TYR A 122 -3.18 16.43 6.44
CA TYR A 122 -2.04 17.28 6.09
C TYR A 122 -1.21 16.65 4.97
N GLU A 123 -0.47 17.49 4.25
CA GLU A 123 0.54 17.03 3.28
C GLU A 123 1.42 15.92 3.87
N SER A 124 1.71 14.92 3.05
CA SER A 124 2.58 13.80 3.39
C SER A 124 2.13 12.95 4.59
N SER A 125 0.98 13.24 5.17
CA SER A 125 0.39 12.43 6.25
C SER A 125 -0.34 11.22 5.68
N PRO A 126 -0.32 10.07 6.36
CA PRO A 126 -1.01 8.89 5.87
C PRO A 126 -2.52 9.11 5.83
N LEU A 127 -3.16 8.49 4.84
CA LEU A 127 -4.61 8.44 4.69
C LEU A 127 -5.10 7.02 4.89
N LYS A 128 -6.23 6.88 5.56
CA LYS A 128 -6.99 5.64 5.65
C LYS A 128 -8.47 5.96 5.75
N VAL A 129 -9.25 5.60 4.72
CA VAL A 129 -10.70 5.82 4.67
C VAL A 129 -11.38 4.48 4.47
N THR A 130 -12.18 4.09 5.44
CA THR A 130 -12.94 2.84 5.44
C THR A 130 -14.36 3.12 4.94
N PRO A 131 -14.98 2.22 4.15
CA PRO A 131 -16.40 2.33 3.84
C PRO A 131 -17.25 2.41 5.10
N ASP A 132 -18.38 3.13 5.00
CA ASP A 132 -19.36 3.18 6.08
C ASP A 132 -19.91 1.79 6.40
N GLU A 133 -20.36 1.60 7.64
CA GLU A 133 -21.04 0.37 8.04
C GLU A 133 -22.33 0.17 7.21
N GLY A 134 -22.64 -1.08 6.95
CA GLY A 134 -23.84 -1.44 6.20
C GLY A 134 -23.59 -1.82 4.73
N LEU A 135 -22.35 -1.78 4.26
CA LEU A 135 -22.00 -2.33 2.94
C LEU A 135 -22.41 -3.80 2.85
N GLU A 136 -23.20 -4.12 1.84
CA GLU A 136 -23.65 -5.47 1.51
C GLU A 136 -23.10 -5.91 0.15
N GLY A 137 -22.94 -7.21 -0.02
CA GLY A 137 -22.54 -7.83 -1.27
C GLY A 137 -21.56 -8.96 -1.04
N ASP A 138 -21.60 -9.93 -1.93
CA ASP A 138 -20.69 -11.08 -1.93
C ASP A 138 -19.62 -10.92 -3.01
N GLY A 139 -18.38 -11.32 -2.66
CA GLY A 139 -17.28 -11.35 -3.62
C GLY A 139 -16.99 -9.98 -4.26
N ILE A 140 -17.04 -8.91 -3.46
CA ILE A 140 -16.84 -7.55 -3.95
C ILE A 140 -15.37 -7.31 -4.28
N THR A 141 -15.13 -6.69 -5.44
CA THR A 141 -13.84 -6.09 -5.80
C THR A 141 -13.98 -4.56 -5.82
N PHE A 142 -12.94 -3.87 -5.35
CA PHE A 142 -12.90 -2.42 -5.28
C PHE A 142 -11.82 -1.87 -6.19
N THR A 143 -12.16 -0.83 -6.94
CA THR A 143 -11.21 -0.13 -7.81
C THR A 143 -11.35 1.38 -7.64
N LEU A 144 -10.22 2.09 -7.64
CA LEU A 144 -10.18 3.54 -7.68
C LEU A 144 -10.40 4.03 -9.11
N LYS A 145 -11.25 5.04 -9.29
CA LYS A 145 -11.45 5.69 -10.58
C LYS A 145 -10.22 6.51 -10.99
N ASP A 146 -9.59 7.15 -10.00
CA ASP A 146 -8.33 7.86 -10.13
C ASP A 146 -7.48 7.59 -8.88
N ASP A 147 -6.29 7.07 -9.05
CA ASP A 147 -5.34 6.76 -7.97
C ASP A 147 -4.35 7.90 -7.70
N LEU A 148 -4.57 9.08 -8.31
CA LEU A 148 -3.70 10.26 -8.21
C LEU A 148 -2.23 9.94 -8.52
N GLY A 149 -1.99 9.23 -9.62
CA GLY A 149 -0.64 8.84 -10.03
C GLY A 149 -0.01 7.81 -9.10
N GLN A 150 -0.78 6.82 -8.70
CA GLN A 150 -0.38 5.72 -7.78
C GLN A 150 -0.10 6.18 -6.35
N GLN A 151 -0.59 7.37 -5.95
CA GLN A 151 -0.48 7.85 -4.58
C GLN A 151 -1.55 7.24 -3.65
N LEU A 152 -2.68 6.84 -4.23
CA LEU A 152 -3.76 6.15 -3.54
C LEU A 152 -3.81 4.68 -3.90
N SER A 153 -4.26 3.87 -2.97
CA SER A 153 -4.60 2.47 -3.18
C SER A 153 -5.92 2.14 -2.50
N VAL A 154 -6.61 1.12 -2.98
CA VAL A 154 -7.78 0.55 -2.33
C VAL A 154 -7.54 -0.95 -2.11
N ASP A 155 -7.87 -1.45 -0.92
CA ASP A 155 -7.69 -2.86 -0.59
C ASP A 155 -8.96 -3.69 -0.84
N LYS A 156 -8.89 -4.99 -0.56
CA LYS A 156 -10.00 -5.93 -0.72
C LYS A 156 -11.23 -5.65 0.16
N ASN A 157 -11.09 -4.79 1.16
CA ASN A 157 -12.18 -4.37 2.06
C ASN A 157 -12.72 -2.98 1.68
N GLY A 158 -12.24 -2.39 0.59
CA GLY A 158 -12.63 -1.05 0.15
C GLY A 158 -11.94 0.07 0.92
N VAL A 159 -10.90 -0.22 1.71
CA VAL A 159 -10.15 0.79 2.45
C VAL A 159 -9.23 1.55 1.50
N VAL A 160 -9.46 2.85 1.36
CA VAL A 160 -8.62 3.75 0.57
C VAL A 160 -7.48 4.26 1.45
N SER A 161 -6.25 4.17 0.96
CA SER A 161 -5.06 4.52 1.71
C SER A 161 -4.08 5.36 0.89
N ALA A 162 -3.35 6.23 1.59
CA ALA A 162 -2.11 6.84 1.10
C ALA A 162 -1.02 6.63 2.14
N LYS A 163 0.20 6.34 1.69
CA LYS A 163 1.35 6.12 2.58
C LYS A 163 1.83 7.45 3.16
N LYS A 164 2.43 7.39 4.34
CA LYS A 164 3.19 8.53 4.88
C LYS A 164 4.27 8.93 3.86
N GLY A 165 4.39 10.23 3.63
CA GLY A 165 5.35 10.76 2.65
C GLY A 165 4.84 10.78 1.22
N HIS A 166 3.54 10.55 0.97
CA HIS A 166 2.94 10.73 -0.35
C HIS A 166 3.13 12.17 -0.85
N THR A 167 3.03 12.36 -2.15
CA THR A 167 3.25 13.64 -2.81
C THR A 167 1.98 14.26 -3.38
N ILE A 168 0.81 13.89 -2.87
CA ILE A 168 -0.47 14.49 -3.27
C ILE A 168 -0.40 15.99 -2.92
N PRO A 169 -0.53 16.90 -3.91
CA PRO A 169 -0.48 18.32 -3.66
C PRO A 169 -1.63 18.81 -2.76
N ASN A 170 -1.44 19.95 -2.13
CA ASN A 170 -2.53 20.65 -1.43
C ASN A 170 -3.69 20.91 -2.38
N GLY A 171 -4.88 20.72 -1.90
CA GLY A 171 -6.07 20.95 -2.69
C GLY A 171 -7.26 20.11 -2.24
N ASP A 172 -8.32 20.23 -2.99
CA ASP A 172 -9.55 19.50 -2.81
C ASP A 172 -9.70 18.48 -3.94
N TYR A 173 -10.01 17.23 -3.58
CA TYR A 173 -10.13 16.11 -4.50
C TYR A 173 -11.46 15.38 -4.25
N ILE A 174 -12.07 14.88 -5.31
CA ILE A 174 -13.18 13.94 -5.21
C ILE A 174 -12.61 12.56 -5.51
N ILE A 175 -12.63 11.68 -4.52
CA ILE A 175 -12.14 10.31 -4.64
C ILE A 175 -13.33 9.39 -4.85
N THR A 176 -13.33 8.66 -5.95
CA THR A 176 -14.42 7.74 -6.33
C THR A 176 -13.89 6.31 -6.38
N VAL A 177 -14.60 5.43 -5.72
CA VAL A 177 -14.34 3.98 -5.69
C VAL A 177 -15.52 3.27 -6.30
N THR A 178 -15.24 2.30 -7.16
CA THR A 178 -16.23 1.37 -7.70
C THR A 178 -16.15 0.06 -6.93
N ALA A 179 -17.27 -0.37 -6.36
CA ALA A 179 -17.45 -1.69 -5.76
C ALA A 179 -18.28 -2.54 -6.72
N SER A 180 -17.78 -3.67 -7.13
CA SER A 180 -18.45 -4.55 -8.09
C SER A 180 -18.35 -6.02 -7.72
N ASN A 181 -19.37 -6.76 -8.07
CA ASN A 181 -19.35 -8.22 -8.13
C ASN A 181 -20.02 -8.67 -9.43
N THR A 182 -20.26 -9.97 -9.60
CA THR A 182 -20.88 -10.51 -10.82
C THR A 182 -22.33 -10.07 -11.03
N LYS A 183 -22.98 -9.52 -10.00
CA LYS A 183 -24.39 -9.08 -10.08
C LYS A 183 -24.55 -7.63 -10.49
N ASN A 184 -23.71 -6.74 -9.94
CA ASN A 184 -23.81 -5.31 -10.18
C ASN A 184 -22.53 -4.56 -9.83
N SER A 185 -22.59 -3.25 -10.03
CA SER A 185 -21.56 -2.29 -9.69
C SER A 185 -22.18 -1.05 -9.07
N LYS A 186 -21.55 -0.52 -8.03
CA LYS A 186 -21.92 0.73 -7.35
C LYS A 186 -20.69 1.61 -7.18
N GLU A 187 -20.88 2.92 -7.31
CA GLU A 187 -19.83 3.90 -7.02
C GLU A 187 -20.13 4.62 -5.71
N ALA A 188 -19.10 4.97 -4.98
CA ALA A 188 -19.15 5.85 -3.83
C ALA A 188 -17.96 6.82 -3.86
N SER A 189 -18.19 8.04 -3.38
CA SER A 189 -17.19 9.09 -3.40
C SER A 189 -17.08 9.78 -2.05
N PHE A 190 -15.91 10.36 -1.78
CA PHE A 190 -15.69 11.28 -0.67
C PHE A 190 -14.84 12.46 -1.10
N ASN A 191 -14.99 13.58 -0.40
CA ASN A 191 -14.16 14.75 -0.60
C ASN A 191 -12.89 14.60 0.25
N LEU A 192 -11.73 14.65 -0.38
CA LEU A 192 -10.44 14.67 0.30
C LEU A 192 -9.85 16.06 0.23
N LYS A 193 -9.59 16.66 1.39
CA LYS A 193 -8.87 17.91 1.50
C LYS A 193 -7.46 17.67 2.02
N VAL A 194 -6.46 18.01 1.21
CA VAL A 194 -5.05 18.00 1.60
C VAL A 194 -4.64 19.42 1.96
N LYS A 195 -4.24 19.62 3.21
CA LYS A 195 -3.87 20.91 3.77
C LYS A 195 -2.35 21.04 3.89
N ASN A 196 -1.88 22.29 3.89
CA ASN A 196 -0.51 22.59 4.26
C ASN A 196 -0.21 22.04 5.65
N ASN A 197 0.92 21.36 5.78
CA ASN A 197 1.42 20.97 7.08
C ASN A 197 2.09 22.19 7.75
N PRO A 198 1.52 22.72 8.83
CA PRO A 198 2.09 23.90 9.50
C PRO A 198 3.46 23.62 10.13
N ASN A 199 3.82 22.34 10.31
CA ASN A 199 5.10 21.91 10.86
C ASN A 199 6.11 21.50 9.77
N LYS A 200 5.78 21.68 8.50
CA LYS A 200 6.69 21.38 7.38
C LYS A 200 7.80 22.42 7.34
N PHE A 201 9.01 21.95 7.16
CA PHE A 201 10.16 22.81 6.88
C PHE A 201 10.97 22.22 5.72
N SER A 202 11.67 23.09 4.99
CA SER A 202 12.51 22.70 3.86
C SER A 202 13.99 22.80 4.16
N PHE A 203 14.37 23.59 5.15
CA PHE A 203 15.77 23.75 5.53
C PHE A 203 15.98 24.02 7.01
N ILE A 204 17.15 23.62 7.48
CA ILE A 204 17.77 24.01 8.76
C ILE A 204 19.19 24.44 8.44
N ARG A 205 19.55 25.66 8.83
CA ARG A 205 20.88 26.19 8.60
C ARG A 205 21.45 26.80 9.86
N TYR A 206 22.53 26.23 10.33
CA TYR A 206 23.33 26.84 11.40
C TYR A 206 24.25 27.90 10.80
N GLY A 207 24.27 29.10 11.39
CA GLY A 207 25.11 30.20 10.92
C GLY A 207 26.58 30.05 11.21
N ASN A 208 27.40 30.94 10.64
CA ASN A 208 28.85 30.92 10.78
C ASN A 208 29.36 31.50 12.11
N ASN A 209 28.51 32.23 12.83
CA ASN A 209 28.91 32.97 14.04
C ASN A 209 28.70 32.13 15.30
N ILE A 210 29.49 31.08 15.46
CA ILE A 210 29.32 30.04 16.48
C ILE A 210 30.31 30.10 17.63
N GLY A 211 31.10 31.16 17.75
CA GLY A 211 32.04 31.35 18.84
C GLY A 211 33.47 31.62 18.39
N VAL A 212 34.43 31.51 19.31
CA VAL A 212 35.81 31.83 19.05
C VAL A 212 36.44 30.78 18.10
N ASP A 213 37.10 31.28 17.06
CA ASP A 213 37.85 30.45 16.10
C ASP A 213 37.04 29.29 15.45
N ALA A 214 35.77 29.52 15.21
CA ALA A 214 34.89 28.54 14.55
C ALA A 214 34.80 28.79 13.05
N GLU A 215 35.02 27.73 12.27
CA GLU A 215 34.78 27.71 10.83
C GLU A 215 33.52 26.91 10.51
N SER A 216 32.73 27.42 9.57
CA SER A 216 31.51 26.76 9.12
C SER A 216 31.55 26.58 7.61
N ASN A 217 31.20 25.40 7.16
CA ASN A 217 30.78 25.15 5.80
C ASN A 217 29.40 24.48 5.84
N ALA A 218 28.82 24.15 4.70
CA ALA A 218 27.44 23.69 4.59
C ALA A 218 27.03 22.56 5.56
N ASN A 219 27.99 21.78 6.09
CA ASN A 219 27.70 20.58 6.90
C ASN A 219 28.66 20.34 8.06
N GLN A 220 29.60 21.26 8.31
CA GLN A 220 30.62 21.09 9.36
C GLN A 220 30.91 22.38 10.10
N PHE A 221 31.04 22.25 11.41
CA PHE A 221 31.60 23.30 12.27
C PHE A 221 32.92 22.80 12.83
N ARG A 222 33.95 23.62 12.71
CA ARG A 222 35.27 23.32 13.24
C ARG A 222 35.65 24.36 14.28
N ILE A 223 36.08 23.90 15.42
CA ILE A 223 36.62 24.73 16.48
C ILE A 223 38.08 24.34 16.64
N THR A 224 38.98 25.34 16.55
CA THR A 224 40.39 25.15 16.85
C THR A 224 40.65 25.59 18.26
N VAL A 225 41.20 24.71 19.07
CA VAL A 225 41.54 24.98 20.47
C VAL A 225 43.06 24.98 20.61
N ASP A 226 43.63 26.05 21.18
CA ASP A 226 45.04 26.14 21.49
C ASP A 226 45.43 25.07 22.53
N LYS A 227 46.50 24.32 22.28
CA LYS A 227 47.00 23.28 23.19
C LYS A 227 47.40 23.83 24.58
N ALA A 228 47.72 25.12 24.67
CA ALA A 228 48.08 25.77 25.94
C ALA A 228 46.85 26.17 26.77
N ALA A 229 45.66 26.17 26.19
CA ALA A 229 44.42 26.54 26.86
C ALA A 229 43.73 25.30 27.48
N ASN A 230 43.01 25.53 28.56
CA ASN A 230 42.16 24.49 29.14
C ASN A 230 40.93 24.25 28.21
N ALA A 231 41.02 23.20 27.41
CA ALA A 231 40.01 22.85 26.43
C ALA A 231 38.59 22.70 27.04
N THR A 232 38.50 22.16 28.24
CA THR A 232 37.23 22.00 28.96
C THR A 232 36.60 23.34 29.28
N THR A 233 37.36 24.31 29.74
CA THR A 233 36.89 25.67 30.06
C THR A 233 36.46 26.43 28.80
N ILE A 234 37.19 26.25 27.72
CA ILE A 234 36.82 26.89 26.42
C ILE A 234 35.56 26.27 25.87
N LEU A 235 35.44 24.96 25.82
CA LEU A 235 34.29 24.25 25.28
C LEU A 235 33.02 24.51 26.11
N SER A 236 33.12 24.66 27.42
CA SER A 236 31.96 24.95 28.27
C SER A 236 31.32 26.33 27.99
N LYS A 237 32.07 27.25 27.39
CA LYS A 237 31.59 28.57 26.98
C LYS A 237 31.13 28.63 25.56
N PHE A 238 31.29 27.56 24.81
CA PHE A 238 30.97 27.49 23.41
C PHE A 238 29.52 27.05 23.21
N THR A 239 28.81 27.80 22.38
CA THR A 239 27.44 27.45 21.96
C THR A 239 27.27 27.68 20.46
N ILE A 240 26.50 26.79 19.81
CA ILE A 240 26.05 27.01 18.45
C ILE A 240 24.66 27.63 18.55
N PRO A 241 24.47 28.87 18.09
CA PRO A 241 23.19 29.54 18.16
C PRO A 241 22.07 28.74 17.48
N ALA A 242 20.83 29.01 17.84
CA ALA A 242 19.68 28.43 17.18
C ALA A 242 19.76 28.60 15.64
N PRO A 243 19.40 27.59 14.86
CA PRO A 243 19.53 27.64 13.42
C PRO A 243 18.50 28.60 12.78
N THR A 244 18.81 29.06 11.58
CA THR A 244 17.82 29.63 10.70
C THR A 244 17.04 28.51 10.03
N THR A 245 15.73 28.62 10.02
CA THR A 245 14.83 27.62 9.45
C THR A 245 13.52 28.27 9.02
N ASP A 246 12.80 27.62 8.13
CA ASP A 246 11.43 27.99 7.74
C ASP A 246 10.35 27.26 8.57
N ILE A 247 10.75 26.65 9.69
CA ILE A 247 9.83 26.01 10.63
C ILE A 247 8.91 27.08 11.24
N THR A 248 7.59 26.89 11.05
CA THR A 248 6.54 27.75 11.63
C THR A 248 5.67 27.04 12.67
N GLY A 249 5.82 25.72 12.79
CA GLY A 249 5.04 24.88 13.69
C GLY A 249 5.48 24.97 15.15
N LYS A 250 4.52 24.76 16.06
CA LYS A 250 4.74 24.84 17.52
C LYS A 250 5.18 23.51 18.16
N ASN A 251 5.06 22.38 17.43
CA ASN A 251 5.36 21.04 17.94
C ASN A 251 6.66 20.47 17.35
N VAL A 252 7.69 21.30 17.28
CA VAL A 252 8.99 20.91 16.79
C VAL A 252 9.80 20.32 17.93
N ARG A 253 10.41 19.15 17.69
CA ARG A 253 11.34 18.50 18.60
C ARG A 253 12.72 18.50 17.96
N TRP A 254 13.70 18.93 18.74
CA TRP A 254 15.10 18.91 18.35
C TRP A 254 15.80 17.76 19.03
N SER A 255 16.65 17.07 18.31
CA SER A 255 17.47 16.00 18.87
C SER A 255 18.80 15.90 18.13
N ILE A 256 19.83 15.47 18.83
CA ILE A 256 21.12 15.14 18.25
C ILE A 256 21.13 13.64 17.97
N ARG A 257 21.44 13.30 16.71
CA ARG A 257 21.57 11.88 16.35
C ARG A 257 22.81 11.29 17.04
N ASN A 258 22.62 10.12 17.67
CA ASN A 258 23.73 9.41 18.33
C ASN A 258 24.88 9.15 17.35
N GLY A 259 26.09 9.47 17.82
CA GLY A 259 27.33 9.29 17.09
C GLY A 259 28.51 9.37 18.03
N ARG A 260 29.74 9.29 17.49
CA ARG A 260 30.96 9.39 18.31
C ARG A 260 31.01 10.76 19.02
N ASN A 261 31.15 10.78 20.33
CA ASN A 261 31.25 11.95 21.21
C ASN A 261 30.01 12.88 21.22
N CYS A 262 28.83 12.40 20.78
CA CYS A 262 27.59 13.18 20.85
C CYS A 262 27.03 13.27 22.29
N ASP A 263 27.48 12.44 23.19
CA ASP A 263 27.18 12.45 24.64
C ASP A 263 27.62 13.74 25.35
N LYS A 264 28.53 14.51 24.74
CA LYS A 264 29.02 15.80 25.24
C LYS A 264 28.23 17.01 24.69
N LEU A 265 27.20 16.75 23.92
CA LEU A 265 26.39 17.79 23.30
C LEU A 265 24.94 17.70 23.78
N GLU A 266 24.34 18.84 24.01
CA GLU A 266 22.92 18.95 24.23
C GLU A 266 22.29 19.98 23.27
N ILE A 267 21.03 19.83 22.99
CA ILE A 267 20.27 20.71 22.12
C ILE A 267 19.00 21.13 22.86
N ASP A 268 18.74 22.43 22.84
CA ASP A 268 17.55 22.98 23.49
C ASP A 268 16.30 22.96 22.58
N GLU A 269 15.21 23.45 23.11
CA GLU A 269 13.91 23.52 22.42
C GLU A 269 13.90 24.44 21.19
N ASN A 270 14.90 25.29 21.02
CA ASN A 270 15.05 26.20 19.90
C ASN A 270 16.11 25.72 18.89
N GLY A 271 16.71 24.58 19.13
CA GLY A 271 17.76 24.03 18.27
C GLY A 271 19.15 24.60 18.55
N LYS A 272 19.36 25.32 19.68
CA LYS A 272 20.66 25.79 20.12
C LYS A 272 21.45 24.61 20.69
N ILE A 273 22.71 24.47 20.26
CA ILE A 273 23.59 23.36 20.69
C ILE A 273 24.64 23.93 21.66
N SER A 274 24.86 23.20 22.73
CA SER A 274 25.91 23.49 23.74
C SER A 274 26.63 22.26 24.16
N PHE A 275 27.80 22.43 24.79
CA PHE A 275 28.54 21.36 25.40
C PHE A 275 28.06 21.13 26.85
N THR A 276 27.92 19.87 27.21
CA THR A 276 27.70 19.45 28.60
C THR A 276 29.02 19.31 29.32
N ASN A 277 29.08 19.76 30.58
CA ASN A 277 30.26 19.58 31.46
C ASN A 277 30.44 18.12 31.91
#